data_10f0925d5d30bf2323b08182f2634f0a
#
_entry.id   10f0925d5d30bf2323b08182f2634f0a
#
_cell.length_a   1.000
_cell.length_b   1.000
_cell.length_c   1.000
_cell.angle_alpha   90.00
_cell.angle_beta   90.00
_cell.angle_gamma   90.00
#
_symmetry.space_group_name_H-M   'P 1'
#
loop_
_entity.id
_entity.type
_entity.pdbx_description
1 polymer ?
#
loop_
_entity_poly.entity_id
_entity_poly.type
_entity_poly.pdbx_seq_one_letter_code
_entity_poly.pdbx_strand_id
1 'polypeptide(L)'
;MCDIYKQCGGCQIMHLAYPQQLLFKQDVLRQALQKFKPEGYETYEVRKTIGMKKPEHYRAKLQFQTRFLGEKVRAGLFAENSHKLVEIKNCLVQDETTQAIINEVTELLTFHRIPIYNERKFDGIRTVMVRRANHSGEVQLIFISSTQVEL
;
A
#
# COMPACT_ATOMS: atom_id res chain seq x y z
N MET A 1 0.45 -8.46 14.67
CA MET A 1 0.56 -8.98 13.27
C MET A 1 -0.66 -8.50 12.51
N CYS A 2 -0.55 -8.21 11.24
CA CYS A 2 -1.70 -7.76 10.43
C CYS A 2 -2.65 -8.95 10.14
N ASP A 3 -3.95 -8.78 10.42
CA ASP A 3 -4.95 -9.85 10.32
C ASP A 3 -5.15 -10.38 8.89
N ILE A 4 -4.92 -9.50 7.89
CA ILE A 4 -5.06 -9.83 6.47
C ILE A 4 -3.72 -10.15 5.78
N TYR A 5 -2.63 -10.31 6.56
CA TYR A 5 -1.28 -10.51 6.00
C TYR A 5 -1.20 -11.65 4.98
N LYS A 6 -1.87 -12.78 5.26
CA LYS A 6 -1.87 -13.96 4.38
C LYS A 6 -2.71 -13.78 3.09
N GLN A 7 -3.55 -12.75 3.03
CA GLN A 7 -4.44 -12.48 1.90
C GLN A 7 -3.97 -11.30 1.07
N CYS A 8 -3.37 -10.30 1.74
CA CYS A 8 -2.94 -9.05 1.14
C CYS A 8 -1.52 -9.18 0.60
N GLY A 9 -1.31 -8.91 -0.71
CA GLY A 9 0.01 -8.90 -1.35
C GLY A 9 0.90 -7.67 -1.01
N GLY A 10 0.51 -6.83 -0.05
CA GLY A 10 1.18 -5.55 0.22
C GLY A 10 2.47 -5.63 1.04
N CYS A 11 2.70 -6.73 1.77
CA CYS A 11 3.84 -6.89 2.68
C CYS A 11 4.45 -8.29 2.58
N GLN A 12 5.78 -8.38 2.41
CA GLN A 12 6.48 -9.66 2.25
C GLN A 12 7.04 -10.22 3.57
N ILE A 13 7.50 -9.35 4.48
CA ILE A 13 8.23 -9.75 5.69
C ILE A 13 7.58 -9.29 7.01
N MET A 14 6.30 -8.89 6.97
CA MET A 14 5.55 -8.43 8.15
C MET A 14 5.39 -9.51 9.24
N HIS A 15 5.55 -10.79 8.88
CA HIS A 15 5.51 -11.92 9.82
C HIS A 15 6.74 -12.02 10.71
N LEU A 16 7.85 -11.39 10.33
CA LEU A 16 9.07 -11.35 11.13
C LEU A 16 8.99 -10.26 12.20
N ALA A 17 9.57 -10.52 13.37
CA ALA A 17 9.79 -9.46 14.37
C ALA A 17 10.69 -8.36 13.78
N TYR A 18 10.47 -7.10 14.18
CA TYR A 18 11.14 -5.96 13.53
C TYR A 18 12.68 -6.04 13.53
N PRO A 19 13.36 -6.45 14.62
CA PRO A 19 14.81 -6.65 14.58
C PRO A 19 15.25 -7.67 13.51
N GLN A 20 14.48 -8.73 13.30
CA GLN A 20 14.74 -9.73 12.27
C GLN A 20 14.50 -9.21 10.86
N GLN A 21 13.52 -8.32 10.66
CA GLN A 21 13.34 -7.61 9.39
C GLN A 21 14.58 -6.77 9.03
N LEU A 22 15.20 -6.12 10.02
CA LEU A 22 16.42 -5.33 9.80
C LEU A 22 17.62 -6.21 9.44
N LEU A 23 17.78 -7.35 10.10
CA LEU A 23 18.82 -8.34 9.77
C LEU A 23 18.60 -8.91 8.37
N PHE A 24 17.37 -9.30 8.04
CA PHE A 24 17.03 -9.80 6.71
C PHE A 24 17.39 -8.80 5.60
N LYS A 25 17.06 -7.52 5.80
CA LYS A 25 17.41 -6.45 4.83
C LYS A 25 18.91 -6.28 4.68
N GLN A 26 19.67 -6.38 5.77
CA GLN A 26 21.14 -6.31 5.73
C GLN A 26 21.72 -7.50 4.95
N ASP A 27 21.18 -8.71 5.17
CA ASP A 27 21.63 -9.92 4.48
C ASP A 27 21.32 -9.89 2.99
N VAL A 28 20.16 -9.39 2.59
CA VAL A 28 19.82 -9.18 1.16
C VAL A 28 20.86 -8.28 0.49
N LEU A 29 21.27 -7.17 1.15
CA LEU A 29 22.30 -6.28 0.62
C LEU A 29 23.66 -7.00 0.52
N ARG A 30 24.07 -7.73 1.55
CA ARG A 30 25.33 -8.51 1.54
C ARG A 30 25.37 -9.53 0.40
N GLN A 31 24.28 -10.28 0.23
CA GLN A 31 24.16 -11.26 -0.85
C GLN A 31 24.20 -10.61 -2.22
N ALA A 32 23.55 -9.46 -2.41
CA ALA A 32 23.60 -8.71 -3.66
C ALA A 32 25.02 -8.24 -3.99
N LEU A 33 25.74 -7.64 -3.04
CA LEU A 33 27.11 -7.21 -3.19
C LEU A 33 28.04 -8.40 -3.50
N GLN A 34 27.88 -9.52 -2.80
CA GLN A 34 28.67 -10.73 -3.05
C GLN A 34 28.40 -11.33 -4.43
N LYS A 35 27.14 -11.33 -4.88
CA LYS A 35 26.75 -11.87 -6.19
C LYS A 35 27.29 -11.05 -7.34
N PHE A 36 27.19 -9.73 -7.27
CA PHE A 36 27.58 -8.84 -8.36
C PHE A 36 29.03 -8.38 -8.28
N LYS A 37 29.68 -8.54 -7.13
CA LYS A 37 31.12 -8.23 -6.90
C LYS A 37 31.60 -6.98 -7.64
N PRO A 38 31.02 -5.80 -7.38
CA PRO A 38 31.53 -4.58 -8.01
C PRO A 38 32.99 -4.37 -7.62
N GLU A 39 33.76 -3.66 -8.46
CA GLU A 39 35.16 -3.35 -8.19
C GLU A 39 35.30 -2.68 -6.81
N GLY A 40 36.24 -3.17 -6.00
CA GLY A 40 36.44 -2.71 -4.62
C GLY A 40 35.40 -3.21 -3.61
N TYR A 41 34.59 -4.18 -3.96
CA TYR A 41 33.55 -4.75 -3.09
C TYR A 41 34.09 -5.22 -1.73
N GLU A 42 35.32 -5.76 -1.67
CA GLU A 42 35.96 -6.25 -0.46
C GLU A 42 36.25 -5.13 0.55
N THR A 43 36.30 -3.88 0.10
CA THR A 43 36.53 -2.69 0.94
C THR A 43 35.23 -2.10 1.47
N TYR A 44 34.05 -2.57 1.01
CA TYR A 44 32.77 -2.02 1.42
C TYR A 44 32.37 -2.53 2.81
N GLU A 45 32.14 -1.59 3.72
CA GLU A 45 31.56 -1.89 5.02
C GLU A 45 30.04 -1.91 4.94
N VAL A 46 29.42 -3.09 5.10
CA VAL A 46 27.98 -3.22 5.22
C VAL A 46 27.58 -3.01 6.68
N ARG A 47 27.22 -1.80 7.01
CA ARG A 47 26.78 -1.42 8.35
C ARG A 47 25.41 -1.99 8.70
N LYS A 48 25.05 -1.97 9.98
CA LYS A 48 23.73 -2.37 10.45
C LYS A 48 22.63 -1.51 9.80
N THR A 49 21.52 -2.14 9.41
CA THR A 49 20.36 -1.43 8.91
C THR A 49 19.83 -0.44 9.96
N ILE A 50 19.67 0.82 9.58
CA ILE A 50 19.08 1.84 10.46
C ILE A 50 17.59 1.58 10.57
N GLY A 51 17.12 1.30 11.78
CA GLY A 51 15.72 1.03 12.07
C GLY A 51 14.93 2.29 12.42
N MET A 52 13.63 2.22 12.22
CA MET A 52 12.68 3.24 12.68
C MET A 52 12.36 3.02 14.17
N LYS A 53 12.10 4.09 14.91
CA LYS A 53 11.61 4.01 16.29
C LYS A 53 10.20 3.41 16.36
N LYS A 54 9.32 3.80 15.42
CA LYS A 54 7.95 3.28 15.26
C LYS A 54 7.80 2.77 13.81
N PRO A 55 7.91 1.45 13.55
CA PRO A 55 7.89 0.89 12.20
C PRO A 55 6.46 0.66 11.69
N GLU A 56 5.50 1.42 12.16
CA GLU A 56 4.10 1.36 11.79
C GLU A 56 3.63 2.74 11.32
N HIS A 57 2.58 2.78 10.50
CA HIS A 57 1.91 4.00 10.02
C HIS A 57 2.84 5.03 9.35
N TYR A 58 3.92 4.56 8.72
CA TYR A 58 4.96 5.42 8.14
C TYR A 58 4.73 5.78 6.66
N ARG A 59 3.80 5.08 5.98
CA ARG A 59 3.56 5.27 4.55
C ARG A 59 2.53 6.36 4.31
N ALA A 60 3.00 7.56 3.94
CA ALA A 60 2.18 8.74 3.70
C ALA A 60 1.42 8.76 2.34
N LYS A 61 1.64 7.76 1.48
CA LYS A 61 0.94 7.60 0.20
C LYS A 61 0.22 6.25 0.18
N LEU A 62 -1.11 6.30 0.10
CA LEU A 62 -2.00 5.18 -0.11
C LEU A 62 -2.47 5.18 -1.56
N GLN A 63 -2.52 4.01 -2.19
CA GLN A 63 -3.11 3.82 -3.52
C GLN A 63 -3.84 2.49 -3.54
N PHE A 64 -5.15 2.54 -3.52
CA PHE A 64 -6.01 1.36 -3.48
C PHE A 64 -6.86 1.24 -4.74
N GLN A 65 -7.04 0.01 -5.17
CA GLN A 65 -8.03 -0.33 -6.19
C GLN A 65 -9.42 -0.29 -5.58
N THR A 66 -10.41 0.09 -6.38
CA THR A 66 -11.82 0.12 -5.96
C THR A 66 -12.63 -0.93 -6.72
N ARG A 67 -13.59 -1.56 -6.05
CA ARG A 67 -14.55 -2.51 -6.63
C ARG A 67 -15.87 -2.45 -5.87
N PHE A 68 -16.96 -2.75 -6.55
CA PHE A 68 -18.19 -3.14 -5.86
C PHE A 68 -18.05 -4.58 -5.35
N LEU A 69 -18.24 -4.77 -4.04
CA LEU A 69 -18.42 -6.07 -3.42
C LEU A 69 -19.81 -6.08 -2.76
N GLY A 70 -20.76 -6.76 -3.41
CA GLY A 70 -22.18 -6.56 -3.12
C GLY A 70 -22.66 -5.17 -3.52
N GLU A 71 -23.33 -4.47 -2.62
CA GLU A 71 -23.88 -3.12 -2.85
C GLU A 71 -22.94 -1.99 -2.39
N LYS A 72 -21.77 -2.31 -1.89
CA LYS A 72 -20.83 -1.32 -1.32
C LYS A 72 -19.53 -1.24 -2.11
N VAL A 73 -19.04 -0.02 -2.26
CA VAL A 73 -17.68 0.24 -2.76
C VAL A 73 -16.67 -0.20 -1.70
N ARG A 74 -15.67 -0.95 -2.12
CA ARG A 74 -14.55 -1.39 -1.28
C ARG A 74 -13.25 -0.96 -1.92
N ALA A 75 -12.28 -0.63 -1.08
CA ALA A 75 -10.94 -0.25 -1.50
C ALA A 75 -9.89 -1.16 -0.85
N GLY A 76 -8.81 -1.43 -1.59
CA GLY A 76 -7.73 -2.27 -1.10
C GLY A 76 -6.72 -2.64 -2.17
N LEU A 77 -5.99 -3.71 -1.93
CA LEU A 77 -5.01 -4.26 -2.85
C LEU A 77 -5.51 -5.60 -3.44
N PHE A 78 -4.96 -5.99 -4.56
CA PHE A 78 -5.19 -7.33 -5.05
C PHE A 78 -4.41 -8.37 -4.25
N ALA A 79 -5.00 -9.53 -4.04
CA ALA A 79 -4.28 -10.68 -3.54
C ALA A 79 -3.15 -11.04 -4.50
N GLU A 80 -2.07 -11.62 -3.97
CA GLU A 80 -0.89 -11.97 -4.74
C GLU A 80 -1.26 -12.85 -5.96
N ASN A 81 -0.70 -12.49 -7.12
CA ASN A 81 -0.94 -13.15 -8.41
C ASN A 81 -2.43 -13.26 -8.81
N SER A 82 -3.27 -12.32 -8.40
CA SER A 82 -4.69 -12.33 -8.72
C SER A 82 -5.29 -10.93 -8.90
N HIS A 83 -6.51 -10.86 -9.46
CA HIS A 83 -7.33 -9.65 -9.53
C HIS A 83 -8.40 -9.61 -8.43
N LYS A 84 -8.32 -10.52 -7.45
CA LYS A 84 -9.25 -10.56 -6.32
C LYS A 84 -8.89 -9.43 -5.34
N LEU A 85 -9.81 -8.48 -5.16
CA LEU A 85 -9.64 -7.39 -4.20
C LEU A 85 -9.67 -7.93 -2.77
N VAL A 86 -8.65 -7.58 -1.99
CA VAL A 86 -8.61 -7.71 -0.54
C VAL A 86 -8.93 -6.34 0.04
N GLU A 87 -10.10 -6.20 0.66
CA GLU A 87 -10.49 -4.96 1.33
C GLU A 87 -9.55 -4.63 2.49
N ILE A 88 -9.13 -3.37 2.59
CA ILE A 88 -8.22 -2.90 3.63
C ILE A 88 -8.86 -1.72 4.36
N LYS A 89 -9.44 -1.98 5.52
CA LYS A 89 -10.03 -0.96 6.41
C LYS A 89 -9.04 -0.44 7.44
N ASN A 90 -8.04 -1.24 7.76
CA ASN A 90 -6.99 -0.89 8.70
C ASN A 90 -5.67 -1.51 8.23
N CYS A 91 -4.66 -0.68 8.04
CA CYS A 91 -3.35 -1.11 7.57
C CYS A 91 -2.26 -0.59 8.51
N LEU A 92 -1.47 -1.49 9.10
CA LEU A 92 -0.37 -1.13 10.00
C LEU A 92 0.76 -0.34 9.33
N VAL A 93 0.80 -0.31 7.99
CA VAL A 93 1.85 0.40 7.24
C VAL A 93 1.42 1.78 6.80
N GLN A 94 0.13 1.95 6.46
CA GLN A 94 -0.40 3.23 5.96
C GLN A 94 -0.56 4.24 7.10
N ASP A 95 -0.31 5.51 6.79
CA ASP A 95 -0.61 6.63 7.69
C ASP A 95 -2.10 6.62 8.08
N GLU A 96 -2.39 6.84 9.35
CA GLU A 96 -3.74 6.74 9.92
C GLU A 96 -4.72 7.74 9.27
N THR A 97 -4.24 8.95 8.93
CA THR A 97 -5.06 9.97 8.26
C THR A 97 -5.43 9.52 6.84
N THR A 98 -4.46 9.01 6.07
CA THR A 98 -4.75 8.53 4.70
C THR A 98 -5.67 7.32 4.71
N GLN A 99 -5.58 6.45 5.72
CA GLN A 99 -6.47 5.31 5.89
C GLN A 99 -7.90 5.75 6.28
N ALA A 100 -8.04 6.73 7.17
CA ALA A 100 -9.35 7.27 7.54
C ALA A 100 -10.07 7.89 6.34
N ILE A 101 -9.33 8.70 5.55
CA ILE A 101 -9.87 9.35 4.35
C ILE A 101 -10.36 8.32 3.32
N ILE A 102 -9.59 7.27 3.02
CA ILE A 102 -10.05 6.27 2.04
C ILE A 102 -11.28 5.51 2.52
N ASN A 103 -11.41 5.24 3.82
CA ASN A 103 -12.59 4.62 4.38
C ASN A 103 -13.83 5.51 4.19
N GLU A 104 -13.73 6.81 4.48
CA GLU A 104 -14.80 7.78 4.27
C GLU A 104 -15.13 7.93 2.77
N VAL A 105 -14.12 8.04 1.92
CA VAL A 105 -14.30 8.12 0.47
C VAL A 105 -15.08 6.92 -0.08
N THR A 106 -14.80 5.70 0.37
CA THR A 106 -15.53 4.51 -0.11
C THR A 106 -17.00 4.53 0.33
N GLU A 107 -17.32 5.11 1.48
CA GLU A 107 -18.71 5.30 1.94
C GLU A 107 -19.43 6.37 1.12
N LEU A 108 -18.77 7.50 0.82
CA LEU A 108 -19.31 8.55 -0.04
C LEU A 108 -19.56 8.06 -1.47
N LEU A 109 -18.58 7.34 -2.06
CA LEU A 109 -18.75 6.75 -3.39
C LEU A 109 -19.91 5.75 -3.44
N THR A 110 -20.14 5.01 -2.35
CA THR A 110 -21.29 4.11 -2.21
C THR A 110 -22.60 4.87 -2.13
N PHE A 111 -22.67 5.87 -1.25
CA PHE A 111 -23.87 6.67 -0.99
C PHE A 111 -24.33 7.42 -2.25
N HIS A 112 -23.42 8.05 -2.95
CA HIS A 112 -23.69 8.79 -4.17
C HIS A 112 -23.79 7.93 -5.43
N ARG A 113 -23.63 6.58 -5.28
CA ARG A 113 -23.69 5.62 -6.40
C ARG A 113 -22.73 5.96 -7.54
N ILE A 114 -21.57 6.49 -7.21
CA ILE A 114 -20.55 6.87 -8.19
C ILE A 114 -20.11 5.62 -8.98
N PRO A 115 -19.97 5.70 -10.31
CA PRO A 115 -19.53 4.58 -11.12
C PRO A 115 -18.13 4.08 -10.71
N ILE A 116 -18.04 2.80 -10.37
CA ILE A 116 -16.80 2.11 -10.01
C ILE A 116 -16.41 1.16 -11.13
N TYR A 117 -15.14 1.10 -11.44
CA TYR A 117 -14.59 0.33 -12.54
C TYR A 117 -15.09 -1.11 -12.58
N ASN A 118 -15.62 -1.46 -13.72
CA ASN A 118 -16.10 -2.78 -14.05
C ASN A 118 -15.31 -3.31 -15.24
N GLU A 119 -14.70 -4.49 -15.11
CA GLU A 119 -13.87 -5.09 -16.16
C GLU A 119 -14.63 -5.44 -17.44
N ARG A 120 -15.96 -5.60 -17.37
CA ARG A 120 -16.80 -5.90 -18.56
C ARG A 120 -17.17 -4.62 -19.32
N LYS A 121 -17.37 -3.51 -18.60
CA LYS A 121 -17.80 -2.23 -19.20
C LYS A 121 -16.63 -1.29 -19.42
N PHE A 122 -15.50 -1.50 -18.74
CA PHE A 122 -14.31 -0.64 -18.75
C PHE A 122 -14.62 0.82 -18.36
N ASP A 123 -15.56 1.03 -17.46
CA ASP A 123 -16.00 2.34 -16.99
C ASP A 123 -15.85 2.51 -15.46
N GLY A 124 -15.80 3.79 -15.00
CA GLY A 124 -15.81 4.18 -13.61
C GLY A 124 -14.45 4.34 -12.95
N ILE A 125 -14.47 4.67 -11.65
CA ILE A 125 -13.28 4.89 -10.82
C ILE A 125 -12.60 3.57 -10.55
N ARG A 126 -11.34 3.47 -10.99
CA ARG A 126 -10.52 2.26 -10.86
C ARG A 126 -9.65 2.29 -9.60
N THR A 127 -9.11 3.46 -9.29
CA THR A 127 -8.13 3.61 -8.22
C THR A 127 -8.38 4.90 -7.48
N VAL A 128 -8.26 4.87 -6.18
CA VAL A 128 -8.20 6.06 -5.32
C VAL A 128 -6.83 6.15 -4.69
N MET A 129 -6.21 7.32 -4.79
CA MET A 129 -4.94 7.61 -4.15
C MET A 129 -5.13 8.73 -3.14
N VAL A 130 -4.61 8.53 -1.94
CA VAL A 130 -4.53 9.53 -0.89
C VAL A 130 -3.06 9.76 -0.55
N ARG A 131 -2.66 11.00 -0.52
CA ARG A 131 -1.28 11.40 -0.25
C ARG A 131 -1.27 12.50 0.78
N ARG A 132 -0.47 12.34 1.83
CA ARG A 132 -0.30 13.33 2.89
C ARG A 132 1.11 13.91 2.85
N ALA A 133 1.22 15.24 2.94
CA ALA A 133 2.50 15.92 3.09
C ALA A 133 2.97 15.84 4.55
N ASN A 134 4.21 15.38 4.78
CA ASN A 134 4.72 15.17 6.14
C ASN A 134 4.90 16.47 6.95
N HIS A 135 5.22 17.57 6.26
CA HIS A 135 5.48 18.85 6.94
C HIS A 135 4.23 19.70 7.14
N SER A 136 3.43 19.89 6.10
CA SER A 136 2.22 20.74 6.16
C SER A 136 0.99 19.99 6.67
N GLY A 137 1.00 18.65 6.59
CA GLY A 137 -0.19 17.85 6.88
C GLY A 137 -1.27 17.89 5.80
N GLU A 138 -1.05 18.66 4.72
CA GLU A 138 -1.98 18.75 3.59
C GLU A 138 -2.22 17.40 2.95
N VAL A 139 -3.43 17.18 2.49
CA VAL A 139 -3.84 15.92 1.86
C VAL A 139 -4.26 16.17 0.42
N GLN A 140 -3.76 15.33 -0.47
CA GLN A 140 -4.18 15.26 -1.86
C GLN A 140 -4.98 13.97 -2.06
N LEU A 141 -6.20 14.11 -2.57
CA LEU A 141 -7.06 13.00 -2.99
C LEU A 141 -7.11 12.97 -4.52
N ILE A 142 -6.84 11.80 -5.11
CA ILE A 142 -6.78 11.61 -6.56
C ILE A 142 -7.65 10.41 -6.92
N PHE A 143 -8.56 10.62 -7.87
CA PHE A 143 -9.34 9.57 -8.50
C PHE A 143 -8.77 9.24 -9.87
N ILE A 144 -8.54 7.95 -10.14
CA ILE A 144 -8.13 7.46 -11.46
C ILE A 144 -9.32 6.71 -12.04
N SER A 145 -9.88 7.25 -13.10
CA SER A 145 -11.04 6.69 -13.79
C SER A 145 -10.70 6.33 -15.23
N SER A 146 -11.36 5.32 -15.76
CA SER A 146 -11.28 4.93 -17.17
C SER A 146 -12.19 5.74 -18.09
N THR A 147 -13.17 6.44 -17.51
CA THR A 147 -14.12 7.32 -18.20
C THR A 147 -14.27 8.62 -17.41
N GLN A 148 -14.87 9.62 -18.01
CA GLN A 148 -15.27 10.82 -17.28
C GLN A 148 -16.32 10.45 -16.24
N VAL A 149 -16.10 10.88 -15.00
CA VAL A 149 -17.00 10.65 -13.86
C VAL A 149 -17.27 12.01 -13.21
N GLU A 150 -18.53 12.33 -13.00
CA GLU A 150 -18.94 13.46 -12.17
C GLU A 150 -18.94 13.02 -10.71
N LEU A 151 -18.28 13.82 -9.86
CA LEU A 151 -18.12 13.56 -8.43
C LEU A 151 -19.02 14.48 -7.60
#